data_5cd8e625b2628f355490a9c14ad2ccbb
#
_entry.id   5cd8e625b2628f355490a9c14ad2ccbb
#
_cell.length_a   1.000
_cell.length_b   1.000
_cell.length_c   1.000
_cell.angle_alpha   90.00
_cell.angle_beta   90.00
_cell.angle_gamma   90.00
#
_symmetry.space_group_name_H-M   'P 1'
#
loop_
_entity.id
_entity.type
_entity.pdbx_description
1 polymer ?
#
loop_
_entity_poly.entity_id
_entity_poly.type
_entity_poly.pdbx_seq_one_letter_code
_entity_poly.pdbx_strand_id
1 'polypeptide(L)'
;KEFISWEGTNRELESWNMLYSQMASDMNVTTNLWEGLLSFDCYGKAVPSVAKEWSHNEDSSVWTFNLRDDVDWVDVNGEVKAHLTSKDFLVGLEWVLNAAKNQANNTSMPNETLVGAADYYQKTSDMGDAAADLTYEDMLAAGVGVEATDDYTLVFTCKNPCPYFDTVAAYTSFYPVSEDLITELGIEGFRACDYTNMWYNGPYVVEEFISQNTKSYIPNPNYFGADDVSRFDRFTVTMISDGTVTFQLYQNRELDEMDVGESTLTTIQADPNSEYNQQLCEKRPKKFSYQMHFNYQKNNEDGTPDDNWNKAIANTAFRQCFYKGLELTNWYARTNKINPLKCENDYYTMPGVCYNTQGQEYSTLVAKEMGFDKEAYDGKTMIRLRANNGDIADLKKQAMDELSAIGVTFPVHAAYYIIAANSTALDNATVLKQCFTDSFGDDFIVLDI
;
A
#
# COMPACT_ATOMS: atom_id res chain seq x y z
N LYS A 1 -25.68 1.87 15.60
CA LYS A 1 -25.12 0.56 15.19
C LYS A 1 -23.63 0.56 15.48
N GLU A 2 -23.14 -0.43 16.16
CA GLU A 2 -21.72 -0.70 16.36
C GLU A 2 -21.22 -1.66 15.29
N PHE A 3 -19.93 -1.58 14.97
CA PHE A 3 -19.23 -2.53 14.11
C PHE A 3 -17.89 -2.85 14.77
N ILE A 4 -17.61 -4.14 14.96
CA ILE A 4 -16.41 -4.61 15.63
C ILE A 4 -15.58 -5.42 14.64
N SER A 5 -14.42 -4.88 14.30
CA SER A 5 -13.39 -5.51 13.48
C SER A 5 -12.23 -5.99 14.35
N TRP A 6 -11.20 -6.56 13.71
CA TRP A 6 -10.01 -7.01 14.41
C TRP A 6 -8.73 -6.78 13.61
N GLU A 7 -7.62 -6.66 14.32
CA GLU A 7 -6.27 -6.66 13.74
C GLU A 7 -5.31 -7.48 14.61
N GLY A 8 -4.23 -7.96 14.00
CA GLY A 8 -3.15 -8.59 14.75
C GLY A 8 -2.38 -7.55 15.58
N THR A 9 -1.98 -7.90 16.81
CA THR A 9 -1.18 -7.01 17.68
C THR A 9 0.16 -6.59 17.06
N ASN A 10 0.67 -7.35 16.08
CA ASN A 10 1.86 -6.99 15.30
C ASN A 10 1.62 -5.88 14.26
N ARG A 11 0.40 -5.36 14.18
CA ARG A 11 0.01 -4.24 13.31
C ARG A 11 -0.42 -3.02 14.11
N GLU A 12 0.19 -2.81 15.27
CA GLU A 12 -0.07 -1.61 16.06
C GLU A 12 0.39 -0.36 15.30
N LEU A 13 -0.35 0.72 15.50
CA LEU A 13 -0.04 2.03 14.92
C LEU A 13 1.35 2.51 15.37
N GLU A 14 2.19 2.87 14.41
CA GLU A 14 3.55 3.35 14.71
C GLU A 14 3.56 4.82 15.14
N SER A 15 2.67 5.64 14.59
CA SER A 15 2.56 7.06 14.90
C SER A 15 1.16 7.59 14.69
N TRP A 16 0.72 8.48 15.59
CA TRP A 16 -0.49 9.28 15.42
C TRP A 16 -0.30 10.47 14.48
N ASN A 17 0.93 10.79 14.11
CA ASN A 17 1.18 11.80 13.08
C ASN A 17 0.90 11.19 11.70
N MET A 18 -0.19 11.64 11.07
CA MET A 18 -0.65 11.12 9.78
C MET A 18 0.39 11.27 8.66
N LEU A 19 1.29 12.25 8.75
CA LEU A 19 2.34 12.47 7.76
C LEU A 19 3.49 11.45 7.88
N TYR A 20 3.61 10.75 9.02
CA TYR A 20 4.65 9.75 9.26
C TYR A 20 4.22 8.34 8.88
N SER A 21 2.93 8.13 8.61
CA SER A 21 2.41 6.81 8.24
C SER A 21 3.04 6.29 6.94
N GLN A 22 3.71 5.14 7.04
CA GLN A 22 4.29 4.42 5.91
C GLN A 22 3.76 2.99 5.79
N MET A 23 3.08 2.52 6.83
CA MET A 23 2.59 1.15 6.91
C MET A 23 1.13 1.07 6.46
N ALA A 24 0.78 0.01 5.73
CA ALA A 24 -0.61 -0.23 5.33
C ALA A 24 -1.55 -0.41 6.53
N SER A 25 -1.05 -0.86 7.68
CA SER A 25 -1.80 -0.96 8.94
C SER A 25 -2.21 0.42 9.48
N ASP A 26 -1.30 1.41 9.37
CA ASP A 26 -1.59 2.76 9.84
C ASP A 26 -2.67 3.42 8.98
N MET A 27 -2.71 3.11 7.70
CA MET A 27 -3.75 3.62 6.78
C MET A 27 -5.16 3.20 7.20
N ASN A 28 -5.33 2.06 7.86
CA ASN A 28 -6.63 1.63 8.39
C ASN A 28 -7.12 2.56 9.51
N VAL A 29 -6.22 3.22 10.22
CA VAL A 29 -6.53 4.24 11.24
C VAL A 29 -6.69 5.61 10.57
N THR A 30 -5.69 6.04 9.80
CA THR A 30 -5.61 7.41 9.25
C THR A 30 -6.77 7.73 8.31
N THR A 31 -7.20 6.80 7.47
CA THR A 31 -8.33 7.00 6.54
C THR A 31 -9.70 7.16 7.21
N ASN A 32 -9.81 6.82 8.49
CA ASN A 32 -11.01 7.07 9.27
C ASN A 32 -11.01 8.42 10.00
N LEU A 33 -9.83 9.03 10.16
CA LEU A 33 -9.63 10.19 11.01
C LEU A 33 -9.30 11.46 10.24
N TRP A 34 -8.70 11.32 9.06
CA TRP A 34 -8.26 12.45 8.23
C TRP A 34 -8.63 12.26 6.77
N GLU A 35 -8.98 13.37 6.15
CA GLU A 35 -9.25 13.47 4.72
C GLU A 35 -8.18 14.32 4.03
N GLY A 36 -7.71 13.84 2.89
CA GLY A 36 -6.83 14.58 1.99
C GLY A 36 -7.59 15.29 0.87
N LEU A 37 -6.87 15.68 -0.19
CA LEU A 37 -7.49 16.28 -1.38
C LEU A 37 -8.56 15.38 -1.98
N LEU A 38 -8.22 14.11 -2.17
CA LEU A 38 -9.08 13.10 -2.76
C LEU A 38 -9.10 11.85 -1.88
N SER A 39 -10.16 11.06 -2.02
CA SER A 39 -10.28 9.74 -1.42
C SER A 39 -10.38 8.68 -2.51
N PHE A 40 -10.54 7.41 -2.13
CA PHE A 40 -10.74 6.32 -3.06
C PHE A 40 -12.05 5.58 -2.76
N ASP A 41 -12.79 5.27 -3.82
CA ASP A 41 -13.92 4.36 -3.68
C ASP A 41 -13.47 2.90 -3.47
N CYS A 42 -14.43 2.02 -3.22
CA CYS A 42 -14.16 0.59 -3.00
C CYS A 42 -13.56 -0.13 -4.23
N TYR A 43 -13.50 0.50 -5.39
CA TYR A 43 -12.86 0.00 -6.61
C TYR A 43 -11.48 0.61 -6.82
N GLY A 44 -11.09 1.56 -5.96
CA GLY A 44 -9.82 2.24 -6.04
C GLY A 44 -9.76 3.40 -7.02
N LYS A 45 -10.90 3.89 -7.44
CA LYS A 45 -10.99 5.11 -8.25
C LYS A 45 -10.94 6.33 -7.34
N ALA A 46 -10.17 7.35 -7.74
CA ALA A 46 -10.16 8.63 -7.05
C ALA A 46 -11.55 9.29 -7.09
N VAL A 47 -12.00 9.74 -5.93
CA VAL A 47 -13.30 10.41 -5.73
C VAL A 47 -13.09 11.69 -4.93
N PRO A 48 -14.04 12.66 -5.02
CA PRO A 48 -13.96 13.88 -4.23
C PRO A 48 -13.85 13.61 -2.73
N SER A 49 -13.04 14.43 -2.05
CA SER A 49 -12.95 14.53 -0.61
C SER A 49 -12.90 16.02 -0.22
N VAL A 50 -11.81 16.55 0.36
CA VAL A 50 -11.65 17.97 0.61
C VAL A 50 -11.67 18.78 -0.71
N ALA A 51 -11.09 18.25 -1.79
CA ALA A 51 -11.31 18.78 -3.13
C ALA A 51 -12.63 18.26 -3.70
N LYS A 52 -13.55 19.15 -4.01
CA LYS A 52 -14.86 18.81 -4.62
C LYS A 52 -14.76 18.51 -6.11
N GLU A 53 -13.75 19.09 -6.79
CA GLU A 53 -13.48 18.88 -8.20
C GLU A 53 -12.00 19.16 -8.51
N TRP A 54 -11.48 18.57 -9.58
CA TRP A 54 -10.13 18.80 -10.05
C TRP A 54 -10.05 18.71 -11.58
N SER A 55 -9.00 19.32 -12.12
CA SER A 55 -8.73 19.32 -13.54
C SER A 55 -7.25 19.45 -13.81
N HIS A 56 -6.82 19.20 -15.04
CA HIS A 56 -5.44 19.38 -15.46
C HIS A 56 -5.35 20.03 -16.83
N ASN A 57 -4.18 20.59 -17.16
CA ASN A 57 -3.87 21.09 -18.48
C ASN A 57 -3.75 19.97 -19.52
N GLU A 58 -3.53 20.31 -20.79
CA GLU A 58 -3.53 19.34 -21.91
C GLU A 58 -2.53 18.20 -21.75
N ASP A 59 -1.34 18.46 -21.21
CA ASP A 59 -0.28 17.46 -21.03
C ASP A 59 -0.23 16.85 -19.62
N SER A 60 -1.20 17.20 -18.75
CA SER A 60 -1.26 16.73 -17.37
C SER A 60 -0.04 17.09 -16.51
N SER A 61 0.66 18.18 -16.85
CA SER A 61 1.77 18.70 -16.04
C SER A 61 1.34 19.70 -14.97
N VAL A 62 0.15 20.31 -15.09
CA VAL A 62 -0.42 21.26 -14.13
C VAL A 62 -1.81 20.81 -13.73
N TRP A 63 -2.01 20.67 -12.43
CA TRP A 63 -3.27 20.22 -11.84
C TRP A 63 -3.87 21.26 -10.92
N THR A 64 -5.17 21.48 -11.05
CA THR A 64 -5.94 22.43 -10.23
C THR A 64 -6.97 21.66 -9.42
N PHE A 65 -7.01 21.91 -8.11
CA PHE A 65 -7.98 21.35 -7.17
C PHE A 65 -8.80 22.46 -6.55
N ASN A 66 -10.12 22.37 -6.69
CA ASN A 66 -11.07 23.30 -6.07
C ASN A 66 -11.58 22.67 -4.76
N LEU A 67 -11.25 23.28 -3.65
CA LEU A 67 -11.58 22.79 -2.32
C LEU A 67 -13.03 23.14 -1.91
N ARG A 68 -13.54 22.40 -0.96
CA ARG A 68 -14.75 22.71 -0.20
C ARG A 68 -14.47 23.87 0.75
N ASP A 69 -15.51 24.58 1.12
CA ASP A 69 -15.51 25.69 2.09
C ASP A 69 -16.28 25.37 3.38
N ASP A 70 -16.51 24.06 3.64
CA ASP A 70 -17.29 23.55 4.77
C ASP A 70 -16.53 22.47 5.56
N VAL A 71 -15.19 22.49 5.53
CA VAL A 71 -14.36 21.52 6.23
C VAL A 71 -13.74 22.15 7.47
N ASP A 72 -14.00 21.56 8.62
CA ASP A 72 -13.47 22.00 9.90
C ASP A 72 -12.46 21.01 10.48
N TRP A 73 -11.46 21.55 11.16
CA TRP A 73 -10.62 20.83 12.10
C TRP A 73 -11.33 20.73 13.44
N VAL A 74 -11.42 19.53 13.99
CA VAL A 74 -11.98 19.28 15.33
C VAL A 74 -10.97 18.60 16.23
N ASP A 75 -11.11 18.81 17.53
CA ASP A 75 -10.35 18.03 18.53
C ASP A 75 -10.96 16.64 18.77
N VAL A 76 -10.39 15.87 19.68
CA VAL A 76 -10.86 14.52 20.05
C VAL A 76 -12.29 14.50 20.60
N ASN A 77 -12.80 15.62 21.09
CA ASN A 77 -14.18 15.77 21.59
C ASN A 77 -15.15 16.19 20.48
N GLY A 78 -14.66 16.43 19.27
CA GLY A 78 -15.45 16.94 18.15
C GLY A 78 -15.70 18.45 18.21
N GLU A 79 -14.99 19.21 19.03
CA GLU A 79 -15.09 20.66 19.10
C GLU A 79 -14.28 21.30 17.96
N VAL A 80 -14.90 22.25 17.24
CA VAL A 80 -14.24 22.94 16.13
C VAL A 80 -13.09 23.80 16.65
N LYS A 81 -11.92 23.62 16.06
CA LYS A 81 -10.68 24.32 16.38
C LYS A 81 -10.29 25.35 15.32
N ALA A 82 -10.44 25.01 14.06
CA ALA A 82 -10.10 25.87 12.93
C ALA A 82 -10.91 25.46 11.70
N HIS A 83 -10.94 26.35 10.70
CA HIS A 83 -11.49 26.07 9.39
C HIS A 83 -10.36 25.69 8.42
N LEU A 84 -10.55 24.63 7.64
CA LEU A 84 -9.55 24.11 6.70
C LEU A 84 -9.55 24.95 5.41
N THR A 85 -8.35 25.35 4.98
CA THR A 85 -8.14 26.10 3.74
C THR A 85 -6.99 25.50 2.90
N SER A 86 -6.74 26.07 1.73
CA SER A 86 -5.60 25.71 0.88
C SER A 86 -4.26 25.87 1.57
N LYS A 87 -4.15 26.80 2.53
CA LYS A 87 -2.95 27.00 3.35
C LYS A 87 -2.54 25.75 4.11
N ASP A 88 -3.49 24.98 4.66
CA ASP A 88 -3.21 23.76 5.43
C ASP A 88 -2.48 22.71 4.60
N PHE A 89 -2.78 22.64 3.30
CA PHE A 89 -2.05 21.76 2.37
C PHE A 89 -0.62 22.24 2.10
N LEU A 90 -0.38 23.55 2.06
CA LEU A 90 0.97 24.10 1.94
C LEU A 90 1.79 23.81 3.20
N VAL A 91 1.19 23.95 4.38
CA VAL A 91 1.81 23.64 5.67
C VAL A 91 2.16 22.15 5.76
N GLY A 92 1.24 21.26 5.41
CA GLY A 92 1.46 19.81 5.38
C GLY A 92 2.58 19.42 4.41
N LEU A 93 2.57 19.97 3.20
CA LEU A 93 3.59 19.68 2.18
C LEU A 93 4.97 20.20 2.60
N GLU A 94 5.04 21.42 3.17
CA GLU A 94 6.31 21.94 3.70
C GLU A 94 6.86 21.04 4.81
N TRP A 95 6.02 20.58 5.73
CA TRP A 95 6.43 19.64 6.76
C TRP A 95 7.06 18.37 6.16
N VAL A 96 6.42 17.76 5.18
CA VAL A 96 6.92 16.55 4.49
C VAL A 96 8.24 16.80 3.77
N LEU A 97 8.38 17.97 3.11
CA LEU A 97 9.57 18.32 2.34
C LEU A 97 10.69 18.97 3.18
N ASN A 98 10.48 19.15 4.48
CA ASN A 98 11.50 19.71 5.38
C ASN A 98 12.19 18.57 6.15
N ALA A 99 13.44 18.29 5.81
CA ALA A 99 14.19 17.17 6.40
C ALA A 99 14.38 17.32 7.92
N ALA A 100 14.49 18.54 8.44
CA ALA A 100 14.61 18.80 9.87
C ALA A 100 13.30 18.52 10.63
N LYS A 101 12.14 18.75 10.00
CA LYS A 101 10.81 18.50 10.59
C LYS A 101 10.37 17.05 10.44
N ASN A 102 10.47 16.50 9.23
CA ASN A 102 9.87 15.22 8.85
C ASN A 102 10.77 13.99 9.10
N GLN A 103 12.06 14.19 9.36
CA GLN A 103 13.00 13.09 9.60
C GLN A 103 13.03 12.02 8.49
N ALA A 104 12.90 12.43 7.23
CA ALA A 104 12.90 11.60 6.02
C ALA A 104 11.70 10.63 5.87
N ASN A 105 10.61 10.86 6.58
CA ASN A 105 9.40 10.07 6.41
C ASN A 105 8.63 10.51 5.16
N ASN A 106 8.08 9.54 4.42
CA ASN A 106 7.06 9.72 3.39
C ASN A 106 7.33 10.80 2.31
N THR A 107 8.60 11.04 1.98
CA THR A 107 9.02 12.14 1.07
C THR A 107 9.07 11.76 -0.40
N SER A 108 9.04 10.47 -0.75
CA SER A 108 9.32 10.00 -2.11
C SER A 108 8.33 10.54 -3.14
N MET A 109 7.04 10.50 -2.86
CA MET A 109 6.01 10.92 -3.83
C MET A 109 6.11 12.40 -4.21
N PRO A 110 6.10 13.37 -3.28
CA PRO A 110 6.28 14.76 -3.69
C PRO A 110 7.66 15.03 -4.30
N ASN A 111 8.73 14.40 -3.79
CA ASN A 111 10.08 14.55 -4.34
C ASN A 111 10.20 14.04 -5.79
N GLU A 112 9.47 13.01 -6.15
CA GLU A 112 9.50 12.43 -7.49
C GLU A 112 8.58 13.15 -8.48
N THR A 113 7.51 13.77 -7.99
CA THR A 113 6.45 14.31 -8.85
C THR A 113 6.49 15.82 -9.02
N LEU A 114 6.76 16.60 -7.96
CA LEU A 114 6.64 18.06 -8.01
C LEU A 114 7.92 18.76 -8.45
N VAL A 115 7.77 19.83 -9.22
CA VAL A 115 8.88 20.75 -9.53
C VAL A 115 9.51 21.26 -8.23
N GLY A 116 10.84 21.30 -8.15
CA GLY A 116 11.59 21.89 -7.04
C GLY A 116 11.49 21.18 -5.69
N ALA A 117 10.64 20.15 -5.55
CA ALA A 117 10.44 19.47 -4.26
C ALA A 117 11.72 18.77 -3.77
N ALA A 118 12.39 18.01 -4.62
CA ALA A 118 13.64 17.33 -4.26
C ALA A 118 14.77 18.32 -3.95
N ASP A 119 14.83 19.46 -4.64
CA ASP A 119 15.83 20.51 -4.38
C ASP A 119 15.58 21.19 -3.04
N TYR A 120 14.31 21.46 -2.70
CA TYR A 120 13.93 22.00 -1.39
C TYR A 120 14.25 21.01 -0.27
N TYR A 121 13.91 19.73 -0.43
CA TYR A 121 14.26 18.69 0.54
C TYR A 121 15.77 18.61 0.76
N GLN A 122 16.58 18.62 -0.31
CA GLN A 122 18.04 18.60 -0.20
C GLN A 122 18.56 19.86 0.51
N LYS A 123 18.04 21.05 0.17
CA LYS A 123 18.36 22.31 0.85
C LYS A 123 18.12 22.23 2.36
N THR A 124 16.95 21.75 2.76
CA THR A 124 16.61 21.61 4.19
C THR A 124 17.46 20.57 4.89
N SER A 125 17.83 19.49 4.21
CA SER A 125 18.77 18.49 4.70
C SER A 125 20.18 19.06 4.93
N ASP A 126 20.67 19.88 4.00
CA ASP A 126 21.97 20.53 4.11
C ASP A 126 22.01 21.59 5.21
N MET A 127 20.88 22.23 5.50
CA MET A 127 20.75 23.23 6.59
C MET A 127 20.73 22.55 7.98
N GLY A 128 20.39 21.26 8.06
CA GLY A 128 20.22 20.57 9.34
C GLY A 128 19.15 21.22 10.22
N ASP A 129 19.38 21.28 11.54
CA ASP A 129 18.38 21.76 12.51
C ASP A 129 17.87 23.18 12.22
N ALA A 130 18.67 24.03 11.56
CA ALA A 130 18.26 25.38 11.19
C ALA A 130 17.08 25.41 10.19
N ALA A 131 16.84 24.33 9.48
CA ALA A 131 15.71 24.24 8.57
C ALA A 131 14.35 24.11 9.31
N ALA A 132 14.35 23.77 10.59
CA ALA A 132 13.12 23.66 11.39
C ALA A 132 12.34 24.99 11.51
N ASP A 133 13.04 26.12 11.38
CA ASP A 133 12.43 27.45 11.43
C ASP A 133 11.82 27.91 10.10
N LEU A 134 12.03 27.16 8.99
CA LEU A 134 11.44 27.49 7.70
C LEU A 134 9.93 27.23 7.68
N THR A 135 9.23 28.00 6.85
CA THR A 135 7.78 27.96 6.70
C THR A 135 7.37 27.55 5.28
N TYR A 136 6.08 27.41 5.04
CA TYR A 136 5.59 27.13 3.69
C TYR A 136 5.89 28.29 2.71
N GLU A 137 5.99 29.55 3.19
CA GLU A 137 6.40 30.69 2.35
C GLU A 137 7.86 30.52 1.85
N ASP A 138 8.75 29.98 2.68
CA ASP A 138 10.13 29.68 2.28
C ASP A 138 10.19 28.55 1.24
N MET A 139 9.28 27.56 1.35
CA MET A 139 9.12 26.49 0.38
C MET A 139 8.63 27.06 -0.96
N LEU A 140 7.62 27.93 -0.95
CA LEU A 140 7.11 28.60 -2.16
C LEU A 140 8.20 29.49 -2.80
N ALA A 141 8.93 30.26 -1.99
CA ALA A 141 10.04 31.12 -2.44
C ALA A 141 11.19 30.29 -3.04
N ALA A 142 11.37 29.05 -2.64
CA ALA A 142 12.33 28.12 -3.22
C ALA A 142 11.88 27.53 -4.57
N GLY A 143 10.65 27.78 -4.99
CA GLY A 143 10.12 27.37 -6.31
C GLY A 143 9.57 25.95 -6.34
N VAL A 144 9.09 25.43 -5.21
CA VAL A 144 8.32 24.18 -5.20
C VAL A 144 7.03 24.36 -5.96
N GLY A 145 6.69 23.41 -6.82
CA GLY A 145 5.58 23.47 -7.76
C GLY A 145 4.21 23.29 -7.09
N VAL A 146 3.88 24.16 -6.15
CA VAL A 146 2.55 24.26 -5.54
C VAL A 146 2.20 25.72 -5.31
N GLU A 147 0.93 26.08 -5.47
CA GLU A 147 0.42 27.43 -5.24
C GLU A 147 -1.02 27.38 -4.70
N ALA A 148 -1.31 28.16 -3.66
CA ALA A 148 -2.67 28.50 -3.26
C ALA A 148 -3.04 29.82 -3.91
N THR A 149 -3.92 29.80 -4.91
CA THR A 149 -4.33 31.01 -5.63
C THR A 149 -5.39 31.80 -4.86
N ASP A 150 -6.11 31.12 -3.98
CA ASP A 150 -7.05 31.65 -2.98
C ASP A 150 -7.26 30.62 -1.86
N ASP A 151 -8.13 30.89 -0.90
CA ASP A 151 -8.37 30.02 0.26
C ASP A 151 -8.89 28.62 -0.11
N TYR A 152 -9.39 28.41 -1.33
CA TYR A 152 -10.04 27.15 -1.75
C TYR A 152 -9.55 26.64 -3.11
N THR A 153 -8.43 27.15 -3.60
CA THR A 153 -7.86 26.68 -4.88
C THR A 153 -6.38 26.40 -4.74
N LEU A 154 -6.02 25.14 -5.04
CA LEU A 154 -4.62 24.68 -5.10
C LEU A 154 -4.24 24.35 -6.54
N VAL A 155 -3.01 24.74 -6.93
CA VAL A 155 -2.42 24.39 -8.20
C VAL A 155 -1.10 23.68 -7.96
N PHE A 156 -0.95 22.49 -8.55
CA PHE A 156 0.30 21.72 -8.50
C PHE A 156 0.95 21.66 -9.89
N THR A 157 2.28 21.81 -9.92
CA THR A 157 3.08 21.70 -11.13
C THR A 157 4.02 20.51 -11.02
N CYS A 158 3.81 19.52 -11.88
CA CYS A 158 4.62 18.30 -11.95
C CYS A 158 5.88 18.53 -12.76
N LYS A 159 6.98 17.82 -12.43
CA LYS A 159 8.25 17.85 -13.21
C LYS A 159 8.09 17.35 -14.63
N ASN A 160 7.19 16.38 -14.81
CA ASN A 160 6.88 15.73 -16.08
C ASN A 160 5.36 15.58 -16.20
N PRO A 161 4.81 15.37 -17.40
CA PRO A 161 3.42 14.95 -17.55
C PRO A 161 3.07 13.79 -16.62
N CYS A 162 2.07 13.98 -15.75
CA CYS A 162 1.66 13.02 -14.73
C CYS A 162 0.15 12.79 -14.80
N PRO A 163 -0.36 12.02 -15.77
CA PRO A 163 -1.80 11.82 -15.97
C PRO A 163 -2.51 11.05 -14.85
N TYR A 164 -1.76 10.59 -13.86
CA TYR A 164 -2.24 9.88 -12.66
C TYR A 164 -2.00 10.68 -11.37
N PHE A 165 -1.77 11.98 -11.46
CA PHE A 165 -1.46 12.81 -10.29
C PHE A 165 -2.63 12.89 -9.30
N ASP A 166 -3.86 12.73 -9.74
CA ASP A 166 -5.03 12.60 -8.86
C ASP A 166 -4.86 11.44 -7.85
N THR A 167 -4.33 10.30 -8.30
CA THR A 167 -4.04 9.18 -7.39
C THR A 167 -2.87 9.46 -6.46
N VAL A 168 -1.87 10.23 -6.91
CA VAL A 168 -0.73 10.67 -6.08
C VAL A 168 -1.19 11.67 -5.02
N ALA A 169 -2.04 12.61 -5.39
CA ALA A 169 -2.57 13.66 -4.50
C ALA A 169 -3.47 13.11 -3.36
N ALA A 170 -3.92 11.85 -3.48
CA ALA A 170 -4.70 11.18 -2.44
C ALA A 170 -3.84 10.51 -1.33
N TYR A 171 -2.51 10.53 -1.46
CA TYR A 171 -1.63 9.94 -0.44
C TYR A 171 -1.38 10.88 0.74
N THR A 172 -1.06 10.28 1.90
CA THR A 172 -0.83 10.99 3.17
C THR A 172 0.28 12.05 3.11
N SER A 173 1.26 11.91 2.20
CA SER A 173 2.28 12.93 1.94
C SER A 173 1.74 14.26 1.38
N PHE A 174 0.47 14.29 0.97
CA PHE A 174 -0.24 15.48 0.51
C PHE A 174 -1.39 15.88 1.45
N TYR A 175 -1.45 15.32 2.67
CA TYR A 175 -2.51 15.65 3.62
C TYR A 175 -2.33 17.06 4.19
N PRO A 176 -3.43 17.75 4.50
CA PRO A 176 -3.39 19.07 5.11
C PRO A 176 -3.00 18.96 6.58
N VAL A 177 -2.39 20.00 7.12
CA VAL A 177 -2.11 20.18 8.55
C VAL A 177 -2.39 21.62 8.94
N SER A 178 -3.12 21.82 10.02
CA SER A 178 -3.35 23.18 10.54
C SER A 178 -2.08 23.78 11.11
N GLU A 179 -1.74 25.01 10.68
CA GLU A 179 -0.62 25.75 11.25
C GLU A 179 -0.87 26.08 12.73
N ASP A 180 -2.14 26.29 13.11
CA ASP A 180 -2.52 26.56 14.50
C ASP A 180 -2.22 25.36 15.40
N LEU A 181 -2.42 24.11 14.90
CA LEU A 181 -2.06 22.90 15.62
C LEU A 181 -0.53 22.83 15.85
N ILE A 182 0.25 23.07 14.81
CA ILE A 182 1.73 23.09 14.95
C ILE A 182 2.17 24.17 15.92
N THR A 183 1.52 25.33 15.89
CA THR A 183 1.81 26.43 16.82
C THR A 183 1.46 26.07 18.27
N GLU A 184 0.33 25.39 18.47
CA GLU A 184 -0.13 24.94 19.80
C GLU A 184 0.83 23.89 20.40
N LEU A 185 1.25 22.90 19.60
CA LEU A 185 2.07 21.79 20.07
C LEU A 185 3.58 22.07 20.01
N GLY A 186 4.00 22.98 19.15
CA GLY A 186 5.41 23.13 18.75
C GLY A 186 5.88 21.95 17.88
N ILE A 187 7.05 22.09 17.27
CA ILE A 187 7.60 21.08 16.34
C ILE A 187 7.75 19.72 17.02
N GLU A 188 8.35 19.67 18.20
CA GLU A 188 8.56 18.41 18.93
C GLU A 188 7.23 17.80 19.41
N GLY A 189 6.28 18.62 19.85
CA GLY A 189 4.95 18.16 20.24
C GLY A 189 4.15 17.59 19.07
N PHE A 190 4.24 18.22 17.89
CA PHE A 190 3.58 17.69 16.70
C PHE A 190 4.24 16.40 16.18
N ARG A 191 5.56 16.25 16.30
CA ARG A 191 6.26 14.98 16.00
C ARG A 191 5.81 13.84 16.92
N ALA A 192 5.62 14.11 18.21
CA ALA A 192 5.26 13.14 19.23
C ALA A 192 3.78 13.21 19.64
N CYS A 193 2.93 13.71 18.74
CA CYS A 193 1.49 13.81 19.00
C CYS A 193 0.86 12.46 19.26
N ASP A 194 -0.24 12.47 20.02
CA ASP A 194 -1.11 11.33 20.22
C ASP A 194 -2.57 11.66 19.86
N TYR A 195 -3.45 10.68 19.99
CA TYR A 195 -4.84 10.85 19.61
C TYR A 195 -5.58 11.92 20.45
N THR A 196 -5.08 12.29 21.62
CA THR A 196 -5.74 13.27 22.49
C THR A 196 -5.43 14.71 22.15
N ASN A 197 -4.32 14.96 21.45
CA ASN A 197 -3.86 16.31 21.09
C ASN A 197 -3.79 16.55 19.58
N MET A 198 -4.12 15.55 18.74
CA MET A 198 -4.29 15.75 17.30
C MET A 198 -5.65 16.38 16.97
N TRP A 199 -5.71 17.06 15.83
CA TRP A 199 -6.97 17.52 15.25
C TRP A 199 -7.37 16.65 14.07
N TYR A 200 -8.66 16.51 13.86
CA TYR A 200 -9.28 15.60 12.90
C TYR A 200 -10.18 16.37 11.92
N ASN A 201 -10.24 15.93 10.67
CA ASN A 201 -11.15 16.44 9.67
C ASN A 201 -11.91 15.32 8.93
N GLY A 202 -11.68 14.07 9.32
CA GLY A 202 -12.29 12.89 8.74
C GLY A 202 -13.62 12.48 9.38
N PRO A 203 -14.18 11.33 8.94
CA PRO A 203 -15.52 10.88 9.34
C PRO A 203 -15.66 10.50 10.82
N TYR A 204 -14.55 10.20 11.51
CA TYR A 204 -14.53 9.78 12.90
C TYR A 204 -13.49 10.55 13.71
N VAL A 205 -13.68 10.54 15.04
CA VAL A 205 -12.67 10.90 16.04
C VAL A 205 -12.40 9.68 16.93
N VAL A 206 -11.26 9.66 17.62
CA VAL A 206 -10.91 8.55 18.52
C VAL A 206 -11.68 8.69 19.83
N GLU A 207 -12.43 7.67 20.20
CA GLU A 207 -13.09 7.59 21.49
C GLU A 207 -12.20 6.96 22.55
N GLU A 208 -11.52 5.85 22.18
CA GLU A 208 -10.64 5.10 23.08
C GLU A 208 -9.48 4.48 22.30
N PHE A 209 -8.30 4.55 22.89
CA PHE A 209 -7.13 3.81 22.44
C PHE A 209 -6.44 3.16 23.63
N ILE A 210 -6.39 1.82 23.60
CA ILE A 210 -5.61 1.01 24.54
C ILE A 210 -4.62 0.20 23.68
N SER A 211 -3.34 0.54 23.77
CA SER A 211 -2.30 -0.08 22.95
C SER A 211 -2.33 -1.61 23.09
N GLN A 212 -2.18 -2.31 21.96
CA GLN A 212 -2.23 -3.77 21.83
C GLN A 212 -3.55 -4.41 22.25
N ASN A 213 -4.62 -3.61 22.42
CA ASN A 213 -5.92 -4.08 22.89
C ASN A 213 -7.08 -3.57 22.05
N THR A 214 -7.32 -2.23 22.02
CA THR A 214 -8.49 -1.70 21.34
C THR A 214 -8.28 -0.30 20.78
N LYS A 215 -8.93 -0.03 19.66
CA LYS A 215 -9.09 1.30 19.06
C LYS A 215 -10.57 1.50 18.77
N SER A 216 -11.21 2.48 19.40
CA SER A 216 -12.62 2.79 19.18
C SER A 216 -12.79 4.19 18.63
N TYR A 217 -13.70 4.31 17.69
CA TYR A 217 -13.98 5.54 16.96
C TYR A 217 -15.46 5.86 17.02
N ILE A 218 -15.79 7.14 17.20
CA ILE A 218 -17.15 7.67 17.12
C ILE A 218 -17.25 8.72 16.02
N PRO A 219 -18.45 8.93 15.43
CA PRO A 219 -18.61 9.89 14.35
C PRO A 219 -18.16 11.29 14.72
N ASN A 220 -17.35 11.91 13.87
CA ASN A 220 -17.08 13.34 13.93
C ASN A 220 -18.40 14.11 13.67
N PRO A 221 -18.89 14.91 14.63
CA PRO A 221 -20.17 15.62 14.49
C PRO A 221 -20.12 16.73 13.42
N ASN A 222 -18.92 17.21 13.08
CA ASN A 222 -18.69 18.30 12.11
C ASN A 222 -18.11 17.78 10.78
N TYR A 223 -18.24 16.47 10.50
CA TYR A 223 -17.74 15.92 9.24
C TYR A 223 -18.57 16.41 8.05
N PHE A 224 -17.92 17.04 7.09
CA PHE A 224 -18.55 17.63 5.90
C PHE A 224 -19.34 16.63 5.04
N GLY A 225 -18.92 15.35 5.00
CA GLY A 225 -19.56 14.27 4.24
C GLY A 225 -20.60 13.49 5.04
N ALA A 226 -21.10 14.00 6.15
CA ALA A 226 -21.99 13.25 7.06
C ALA A 226 -23.29 12.78 6.42
N ASP A 227 -23.82 13.52 5.45
CA ASP A 227 -25.06 13.20 4.74
C ASP A 227 -24.82 12.25 3.54
N ASP A 228 -23.59 12.17 3.06
CA ASP A 228 -23.23 11.41 1.85
C ASP A 228 -22.78 9.98 2.18
N VAL A 229 -22.31 9.71 3.40
CA VAL A 229 -21.76 8.41 3.81
C VAL A 229 -22.48 7.84 5.02
N SER A 230 -22.76 6.53 4.97
CA SER A 230 -23.24 5.80 6.13
C SER A 230 -22.11 5.52 7.09
N ARG A 231 -22.22 5.99 8.35
CA ARG A 231 -21.26 5.75 9.41
C ARG A 231 -21.88 4.86 10.50
N PHE A 232 -21.05 4.07 11.15
CA PHE A 232 -21.45 3.40 12.37
C PHE A 232 -21.46 4.38 13.54
N ASP A 233 -22.33 4.19 14.51
CA ASP A 233 -22.38 5.02 15.74
C ASP A 233 -21.12 4.78 16.61
N ARG A 234 -20.50 3.60 16.45
CA ARG A 234 -19.19 3.23 16.98
C ARG A 234 -18.54 2.21 16.05
N PHE A 235 -17.26 2.39 15.77
CA PHE A 235 -16.42 1.43 15.08
C PHE A 235 -15.27 1.05 16.01
N THR A 236 -15.10 -0.24 16.30
CA THR A 236 -14.06 -0.74 17.19
C THR A 236 -13.17 -1.74 16.48
N VAL A 237 -11.87 -1.59 16.63
CA VAL A 237 -10.85 -2.56 16.20
C VAL A 237 -10.28 -3.23 17.44
N THR A 238 -10.54 -4.53 17.59
CA THR A 238 -9.97 -5.35 18.67
C THR A 238 -8.62 -5.91 18.25
N MET A 239 -7.58 -5.69 19.04
CA MET A 239 -6.23 -6.20 18.74
C MET A 239 -6.10 -7.63 19.28
N ILE A 240 -5.83 -8.61 18.41
CA ILE A 240 -5.79 -10.04 18.74
C ILE A 240 -4.41 -10.59 18.38
N SER A 241 -3.73 -11.18 19.39
CA SER A 241 -2.40 -11.76 19.19
C SER A 241 -2.42 -13.11 18.45
N ASP A 242 -3.48 -13.89 18.65
CA ASP A 242 -3.68 -15.19 18.01
C ASP A 242 -4.97 -15.20 17.19
N GLY A 243 -4.82 -15.05 15.87
CA GLY A 243 -5.94 -15.04 14.93
C GLY A 243 -6.74 -16.36 14.88
N THR A 244 -6.27 -17.43 15.50
CA THR A 244 -7.01 -18.73 15.51
C THR A 244 -8.29 -18.66 16.32
N VAL A 245 -8.40 -17.71 17.27
CA VAL A 245 -9.61 -17.51 18.09
C VAL A 245 -10.70 -16.68 17.41
N THR A 246 -10.41 -16.03 16.30
CA THR A 246 -11.33 -15.09 15.64
C THR A 246 -12.65 -15.73 15.22
N PHE A 247 -12.63 -16.99 14.79
CA PHE A 247 -13.86 -17.70 14.44
C PHE A 247 -14.79 -17.91 15.65
N GLN A 248 -14.23 -18.21 16.82
CA GLN A 248 -15.01 -18.34 18.05
C GLN A 248 -15.60 -16.98 18.48
N LEU A 249 -14.80 -15.91 18.39
CA LEU A 249 -15.27 -14.55 18.71
C LEU A 249 -16.39 -14.11 17.75
N TYR A 250 -16.27 -14.43 16.46
CA TYR A 250 -17.32 -14.19 15.47
C TYR A 250 -18.60 -14.98 15.80
N GLN A 251 -18.49 -16.26 16.17
CA GLN A 251 -19.62 -17.09 16.59
C GLN A 251 -20.32 -16.54 17.84
N ASN A 252 -19.54 -15.96 18.77
CA ASN A 252 -20.05 -15.32 19.97
C ASN A 252 -20.62 -13.91 19.74
N ARG A 253 -20.51 -13.36 18.51
CA ARG A 253 -20.86 -11.98 18.16
C ARG A 253 -20.01 -10.94 18.88
N GLU A 254 -18.77 -11.27 19.15
CA GLU A 254 -17.74 -10.38 19.67
C GLU A 254 -16.94 -9.72 18.52
N LEU A 255 -17.10 -10.23 17.29
CA LEU A 255 -16.62 -9.66 16.04
C LEU A 255 -17.75 -9.69 15.02
N ASP A 256 -17.83 -8.65 14.16
CA ASP A 256 -18.77 -8.57 13.04
C ASP A 256 -18.15 -9.06 11.72
N GLU A 257 -16.83 -9.18 11.68
CA GLU A 257 -16.09 -9.73 10.53
C GLU A 257 -14.85 -10.50 10.98
N MET A 258 -14.36 -11.37 10.11
CA MET A 258 -13.09 -12.06 10.28
C MET A 258 -12.52 -12.54 8.93
N ASP A 259 -11.22 -12.70 8.89
CA ASP A 259 -10.55 -13.39 7.77
C ASP A 259 -10.58 -14.91 8.01
N VAL A 260 -11.03 -15.64 6.99
CA VAL A 260 -11.16 -17.10 7.07
C VAL A 260 -9.87 -17.77 6.58
N GLY A 261 -9.10 -18.33 7.50
CA GLY A 261 -7.94 -19.15 7.21
C GLY A 261 -8.31 -20.58 6.78
N GLU A 262 -7.32 -21.37 6.34
CA GLU A 262 -7.54 -22.71 5.78
C GLU A 262 -8.27 -23.68 6.73
N SER A 263 -7.87 -23.73 8.00
CA SER A 263 -8.49 -24.63 8.99
C SER A 263 -9.93 -24.26 9.29
N THR A 264 -10.19 -22.96 9.45
CA THR A 264 -11.54 -22.42 9.67
C THR A 264 -12.44 -22.66 8.47
N LEU A 265 -11.93 -22.44 7.25
CA LEU A 265 -12.68 -22.72 6.02
C LEU A 265 -13.05 -24.19 5.93
N THR A 266 -12.13 -25.11 6.23
CA THR A 266 -12.41 -26.53 6.25
C THR A 266 -13.53 -26.88 7.25
N THR A 267 -13.50 -26.26 8.43
CA THR A 267 -14.54 -26.44 9.46
C THR A 267 -15.90 -25.93 8.99
N ILE A 268 -15.95 -24.73 8.41
CA ILE A 268 -17.20 -24.13 7.91
C ILE A 268 -17.78 -24.96 6.77
N GLN A 269 -16.95 -25.43 5.83
CA GLN A 269 -17.37 -26.22 4.66
C GLN A 269 -17.78 -27.66 5.01
N ALA A 270 -17.43 -28.17 6.20
CA ALA A 270 -17.85 -29.48 6.67
C ALA A 270 -19.38 -29.56 6.85
N ASP A 271 -20.05 -28.43 7.13
CA ASP A 271 -21.51 -28.31 7.15
C ASP A 271 -22.00 -27.27 6.13
N PRO A 272 -22.37 -27.69 4.91
CA PRO A 272 -22.85 -26.78 3.86
C PRO A 272 -24.14 -26.03 4.22
N ASN A 273 -24.89 -26.50 5.22
CA ASN A 273 -26.14 -25.88 5.65
C ASN A 273 -25.95 -24.90 6.81
N SER A 274 -24.74 -24.78 7.35
CA SER A 274 -24.48 -23.83 8.42
C SER A 274 -24.67 -22.39 7.95
N GLU A 275 -25.11 -21.52 8.83
CA GLU A 275 -25.21 -20.08 8.55
C GLU A 275 -23.85 -19.48 8.16
N TYR A 276 -22.76 -19.98 8.72
CA TYR A 276 -21.39 -19.49 8.41
C TYR A 276 -20.97 -19.81 6.98
N ASN A 277 -21.41 -20.95 6.42
CA ASN A 277 -21.14 -21.28 5.03
C ASN A 277 -21.84 -20.31 4.06
N GLN A 278 -23.03 -19.82 4.43
CA GLN A 278 -23.77 -18.84 3.64
C GLN A 278 -23.19 -17.42 3.75
N GLN A 279 -22.43 -17.14 4.82
CA GLN A 279 -21.78 -15.84 5.06
C GLN A 279 -20.40 -15.74 4.41
N LEU A 280 -19.86 -16.86 3.88
CA LEU A 280 -18.58 -16.83 3.17
C LEU A 280 -18.66 -15.92 1.94
N CYS A 281 -17.77 -14.95 1.87
CA CYS A 281 -17.61 -14.09 0.72
C CYS A 281 -16.15 -14.03 0.28
N GLU A 282 -15.93 -13.93 -1.02
CA GLU A 282 -14.59 -13.76 -1.54
C GLU A 282 -14.18 -12.29 -1.46
N LYS A 283 -12.95 -12.06 -1.01
CA LYS A 283 -12.34 -10.72 -1.06
C LYS A 283 -12.12 -10.29 -2.51
N ARG A 284 -12.24 -9.00 -2.74
CA ARG A 284 -11.87 -8.39 -4.03
C ARG A 284 -10.36 -8.45 -4.24
N PRO A 285 -9.87 -8.43 -5.49
CA PRO A 285 -8.46 -8.23 -5.76
C PRO A 285 -7.96 -6.94 -5.09
N LYS A 286 -6.79 -7.02 -4.49
CA LYS A 286 -6.14 -5.84 -3.90
C LYS A 286 -5.56 -4.96 -5.02
N LYS A 287 -5.40 -3.66 -4.78
CA LYS A 287 -4.69 -2.73 -5.68
C LYS A 287 -3.21 -3.07 -5.86
N PHE A 288 -2.62 -3.78 -4.90
CA PHE A 288 -1.20 -4.08 -4.89
C PHE A 288 -0.96 -5.46 -5.48
N SER A 289 0.03 -5.56 -6.37
CA SER A 289 0.61 -6.83 -6.80
C SER A 289 1.95 -7.04 -6.09
N TYR A 290 2.22 -8.30 -5.74
CA TYR A 290 3.50 -8.70 -5.17
C TYR A 290 4.34 -9.36 -6.26
N GLN A 291 5.65 -9.09 -6.25
CA GLN A 291 6.57 -9.61 -7.23
C GLN A 291 7.76 -10.28 -6.53
N MET A 292 8.31 -11.30 -7.17
CA MET A 292 9.63 -11.82 -6.80
C MET A 292 10.69 -10.98 -7.52
N HIS A 293 11.50 -10.25 -6.76
CA HIS A 293 12.61 -9.47 -7.29
C HIS A 293 13.89 -10.27 -7.22
N PHE A 294 14.63 -10.30 -8.32
CA PHE A 294 15.95 -10.92 -8.34
C PHE A 294 17.03 -9.92 -7.92
N ASN A 295 17.87 -10.32 -6.97
CA ASN A 295 19.05 -9.55 -6.64
C ASN A 295 20.16 -9.85 -7.68
N TYR A 296 20.48 -8.90 -8.52
CA TYR A 296 21.52 -9.04 -9.55
C TYR A 296 22.95 -8.82 -9.02
N GLN A 297 23.08 -8.34 -7.78
CA GLN A 297 24.36 -8.04 -7.13
C GLN A 297 24.36 -8.59 -5.69
N LYS A 298 24.09 -9.89 -5.57
CA LYS A 298 24.12 -10.58 -4.28
C LYS A 298 25.55 -10.66 -3.76
N ASN A 299 25.74 -10.37 -2.48
CA ASN A 299 26.99 -10.60 -1.77
C ASN A 299 26.84 -11.79 -0.81
N ASN A 300 27.96 -12.44 -0.55
CA ASN A 300 28.13 -13.40 0.53
C ASN A 300 28.12 -12.67 1.89
N GLU A 301 28.06 -13.43 2.99
CA GLU A 301 28.06 -12.88 4.36
C GLU A 301 29.33 -12.06 4.68
N ASP A 302 30.44 -12.38 4.03
CA ASP A 302 31.72 -11.66 4.17
C ASP A 302 31.83 -10.40 3.31
N GLY A 303 30.76 -10.03 2.59
CA GLY A 303 30.67 -8.88 1.71
C GLY A 303 31.26 -9.09 0.31
N THR A 304 31.83 -10.26 0.00
CA THR A 304 32.32 -10.56 -1.35
C THR A 304 31.14 -10.88 -2.30
N PRO A 305 31.24 -10.58 -3.62
CA PRO A 305 30.19 -10.95 -4.57
C PRO A 305 29.93 -12.46 -4.60
N ASP A 306 28.64 -12.87 -4.60
CA ASP A 306 28.25 -14.24 -4.93
C ASP A 306 28.31 -14.45 -6.45
N ASP A 307 29.49 -14.76 -6.94
CA ASP A 307 29.74 -14.90 -8.38
C ASP A 307 28.88 -15.99 -9.03
N ASN A 308 28.56 -17.07 -8.31
CA ASN A 308 27.74 -18.15 -8.85
C ASN A 308 26.33 -17.70 -9.12
N TRP A 309 25.69 -17.08 -8.12
CA TRP A 309 24.35 -16.51 -8.26
C TRP A 309 24.33 -15.34 -9.27
N ASN A 310 25.25 -14.39 -9.15
CA ASN A 310 25.26 -13.19 -9.99
C ASN A 310 25.42 -13.49 -11.48
N LYS A 311 26.24 -14.50 -11.83
CA LYS A 311 26.35 -14.98 -13.20
C LYS A 311 25.10 -15.71 -13.66
N ALA A 312 24.54 -16.58 -12.79
CA ALA A 312 23.33 -17.33 -13.12
C ALA A 312 22.15 -16.40 -13.38
N ILE A 313 21.89 -15.43 -12.49
CA ILE A 313 20.75 -14.51 -12.64
C ILE A 313 20.89 -13.53 -13.79
N ALA A 314 22.12 -13.24 -14.25
CA ALA A 314 22.36 -12.43 -15.44
C ALA A 314 21.99 -13.17 -16.75
N ASN A 315 21.91 -14.52 -16.73
CA ASN A 315 21.56 -15.31 -17.91
C ASN A 315 20.05 -15.27 -18.20
N THR A 316 19.70 -14.98 -19.45
CA THR A 316 18.29 -14.86 -19.84
C THR A 316 17.55 -16.20 -19.83
N ALA A 317 18.17 -17.28 -20.29
CA ALA A 317 17.55 -18.60 -20.29
C ALA A 317 17.26 -19.07 -18.85
N PHE A 318 18.20 -18.81 -17.91
CA PHE A 318 18.00 -19.08 -16.48
C PHE A 318 16.80 -18.35 -15.90
N ARG A 319 16.67 -17.02 -16.13
CA ARG A 319 15.50 -16.25 -15.69
C ARG A 319 14.20 -16.72 -16.33
N GLN A 320 14.24 -17.08 -17.61
CA GLN A 320 13.06 -17.60 -18.30
C GLN A 320 12.57 -18.93 -17.72
N CYS A 321 13.44 -19.74 -17.11
CA CYS A 321 13.02 -20.93 -16.39
C CYS A 321 12.10 -20.60 -15.22
N PHE A 322 12.39 -19.54 -14.45
CA PHE A 322 11.48 -19.07 -13.39
C PHE A 322 10.12 -18.65 -13.95
N TYR A 323 10.13 -17.76 -14.95
CA TYR A 323 8.88 -17.23 -15.52
C TYR A 323 8.03 -18.35 -16.15
N LYS A 324 8.65 -19.27 -16.89
CA LYS A 324 7.92 -20.30 -17.62
C LYS A 324 7.64 -21.56 -16.80
N GLY A 325 8.52 -21.91 -15.86
CA GLY A 325 8.53 -23.22 -15.22
C GLY A 325 8.14 -23.25 -13.75
N LEU A 326 8.24 -22.14 -13.02
CA LEU A 326 7.92 -22.13 -11.59
C LEU A 326 6.41 -22.25 -11.36
N GLU A 327 5.97 -23.38 -10.82
CA GLU A 327 4.57 -23.63 -10.50
C GLU A 327 4.30 -23.41 -9.03
N LEU A 328 3.45 -22.44 -8.70
CA LEU A 328 3.22 -21.94 -7.34
C LEU A 328 1.81 -22.28 -6.80
N THR A 329 1.05 -23.11 -7.46
CA THR A 329 -0.34 -23.41 -7.06
C THR A 329 -0.44 -23.89 -5.61
N ASN A 330 0.49 -24.76 -5.17
CA ASN A 330 0.51 -25.24 -3.78
C ASN A 330 0.85 -24.14 -2.78
N TRP A 331 1.71 -23.20 -3.15
CA TRP A 331 2.05 -22.05 -2.32
C TRP A 331 0.88 -21.07 -2.25
N TYR A 332 0.21 -20.79 -3.37
CA TYR A 332 -1.00 -19.97 -3.41
C TYR A 332 -2.15 -20.57 -2.59
N ALA A 333 -2.25 -21.90 -2.55
CA ALA A 333 -3.26 -22.60 -1.74
C ALA A 333 -3.14 -22.34 -0.24
N ARG A 334 -1.97 -21.89 0.23
CA ARG A 334 -1.78 -21.44 1.63
C ARG A 334 -2.56 -20.16 1.94
N THR A 335 -2.80 -19.33 0.94
CA THR A 335 -3.55 -18.07 1.06
C THR A 335 -5.00 -18.22 0.58
N ASN A 336 -5.23 -18.94 -0.51
CA ASN A 336 -6.54 -19.16 -1.07
C ASN A 336 -6.70 -20.64 -1.47
N LYS A 337 -7.25 -21.44 -0.57
CA LYS A 337 -7.45 -22.86 -0.77
C LYS A 337 -8.54 -23.17 -1.81
N ILE A 338 -9.58 -22.33 -1.92
CA ILE A 338 -10.71 -22.55 -2.83
C ILE A 338 -10.28 -22.34 -4.29
N ASN A 339 -9.56 -21.26 -4.53
CA ASN A 339 -9.09 -20.89 -5.87
C ASN A 339 -7.66 -20.33 -5.80
N PRO A 340 -6.64 -21.21 -5.67
CA PRO A 340 -5.26 -20.79 -5.56
C PRO A 340 -4.80 -19.86 -6.69
N LEU A 341 -5.24 -20.14 -7.91
CA LEU A 341 -4.84 -19.38 -9.09
C LEU A 341 -5.35 -17.92 -9.10
N LYS A 342 -6.30 -17.57 -8.22
CA LYS A 342 -6.66 -16.17 -7.98
C LYS A 342 -5.53 -15.33 -7.39
N CYS A 343 -4.57 -15.97 -6.75
CA CYS A 343 -3.38 -15.30 -6.20
C CYS A 343 -2.31 -15.03 -7.27
N GLU A 344 -2.42 -15.63 -8.46
CA GLU A 344 -1.45 -15.46 -9.53
C GLU A 344 -1.72 -14.18 -10.31
N ASN A 345 -0.67 -13.41 -10.55
CA ASN A 345 -0.71 -12.23 -11.40
C ASN A 345 0.53 -12.22 -12.32
N ASP A 346 0.31 -12.38 -13.61
CA ASP A 346 1.36 -12.33 -14.64
C ASP A 346 1.49 -10.93 -15.27
N TYR A 347 0.79 -9.94 -14.74
CA TYR A 347 0.76 -8.57 -15.24
C TYR A 347 1.55 -7.64 -14.32
N TYR A 348 2.05 -6.55 -14.88
CA TYR A 348 2.80 -5.56 -14.11
C TYR A 348 1.90 -4.79 -13.13
N THR A 349 0.65 -4.50 -13.54
CA THR A 349 -0.34 -3.84 -12.69
C THR A 349 -1.57 -4.71 -12.50
N MET A 350 -2.29 -4.46 -11.42
CA MET A 350 -3.60 -5.08 -11.18
C MET A 350 -4.67 -4.47 -12.10
N PRO A 351 -5.77 -5.21 -12.38
CA PRO A 351 -6.90 -4.65 -13.13
C PRO A 351 -7.48 -3.41 -12.45
N GLY A 352 -7.90 -2.45 -13.25
CA GLY A 352 -8.53 -1.23 -12.76
C GLY A 352 -7.58 -0.14 -12.30
N VAL A 353 -6.25 -0.34 -12.42
CA VAL A 353 -5.24 0.63 -12.00
C VAL A 353 -4.83 1.56 -13.15
N CYS A 354 -4.73 1.05 -14.37
CA CYS A 354 -4.19 1.79 -15.50
C CYS A 354 -5.06 1.64 -16.75
N TYR A 355 -5.39 2.77 -17.37
CA TYR A 355 -6.19 2.84 -18.59
C TYR A 355 -5.50 3.70 -19.64
N ASN A 356 -5.68 3.39 -20.91
CA ASN A 356 -5.26 4.27 -21.98
C ASN A 356 -6.27 5.43 -22.18
N THR A 357 -5.96 6.37 -23.07
CA THR A 357 -6.80 7.53 -23.39
C THR A 357 -8.18 7.17 -24.00
N GLN A 358 -8.38 5.92 -24.39
CA GLN A 358 -9.64 5.39 -24.92
C GLN A 358 -10.45 4.63 -23.84
N GLY A 359 -9.99 4.65 -22.59
CA GLY A 359 -10.64 3.95 -21.48
C GLY A 359 -10.44 2.43 -21.49
N GLN A 360 -9.47 1.91 -22.26
CA GLN A 360 -9.16 0.48 -22.29
C GLN A 360 -8.16 0.15 -21.18
N GLU A 361 -8.46 -0.88 -20.45
CA GLU A 361 -7.70 -1.34 -19.29
C GLU A 361 -6.37 -2.00 -19.73
N TYR A 362 -5.26 -1.67 -19.04
CA TYR A 362 -3.90 -2.06 -19.40
C TYR A 362 -3.72 -3.60 -19.48
N SER A 363 -4.17 -4.35 -18.49
CA SER A 363 -3.97 -5.80 -18.48
C SER A 363 -4.72 -6.49 -19.63
N THR A 364 -5.87 -5.94 -20.06
CA THR A 364 -6.59 -6.41 -21.24
C THR A 364 -5.82 -6.13 -22.53
N LEU A 365 -5.12 -4.99 -22.64
CA LEU A 365 -4.27 -4.70 -23.80
C LEU A 365 -3.07 -5.66 -23.85
N VAL A 366 -2.43 -5.93 -22.71
CA VAL A 366 -1.34 -6.92 -22.61
C VAL A 366 -1.83 -8.31 -23.01
N ALA A 367 -2.99 -8.75 -22.51
CA ALA A 367 -3.55 -10.05 -22.89
C ALA A 367 -3.78 -10.17 -24.40
N LYS A 368 -4.28 -9.11 -25.05
CA LYS A 368 -4.47 -9.07 -26.50
C LYS A 368 -3.16 -9.18 -27.26
N GLU A 369 -2.13 -8.45 -26.86
CA GLU A 369 -0.78 -8.54 -27.45
C GLU A 369 -0.18 -9.95 -27.30
N MET A 370 -0.52 -10.64 -26.22
CA MET A 370 -0.13 -12.03 -25.96
C MET A 370 -1.03 -13.08 -26.66
N GLY A 371 -2.00 -12.64 -27.48
CA GLY A 371 -2.85 -13.49 -28.30
C GLY A 371 -4.12 -14.00 -27.62
N PHE A 372 -4.53 -13.40 -26.49
CA PHE A 372 -5.81 -13.71 -25.84
C PHE A 372 -6.89 -12.72 -26.30
N ASP A 373 -7.95 -13.22 -26.91
CA ASP A 373 -9.08 -12.40 -27.40
C ASP A 373 -10.20 -12.31 -26.36
N LYS A 374 -9.88 -11.80 -25.15
CA LYS A 374 -10.86 -11.55 -24.08
C LYS A 374 -10.28 -10.59 -23.04
N GLU A 375 -11.12 -10.09 -22.14
CA GLU A 375 -10.69 -9.28 -21.01
C GLU A 375 -9.74 -10.07 -20.09
N ALA A 376 -8.72 -9.39 -19.58
CA ALA A 376 -7.70 -10.01 -18.71
C ALA A 376 -8.27 -10.50 -17.38
N TYR A 377 -9.33 -9.85 -16.89
CA TYR A 377 -9.99 -10.18 -15.62
C TYR A 377 -11.49 -10.42 -15.86
N ASP A 378 -11.99 -11.56 -15.45
CA ASP A 378 -13.39 -11.98 -15.62
C ASP A 378 -14.28 -11.69 -14.39
N GLY A 379 -13.78 -10.89 -13.43
CA GLY A 379 -14.44 -10.62 -12.16
C GLY A 379 -14.09 -11.63 -11.05
N LYS A 380 -13.36 -12.70 -11.37
CA LYS A 380 -12.93 -13.75 -10.44
C LYS A 380 -11.45 -14.07 -10.51
N THR A 381 -10.93 -14.28 -11.72
CA THR A 381 -9.53 -14.66 -11.96
C THR A 381 -8.93 -13.83 -13.10
N MET A 382 -7.61 -13.64 -13.03
CA MET A 382 -6.83 -13.11 -14.15
C MET A 382 -6.55 -14.20 -15.18
N ILE A 383 -6.44 -13.82 -16.47
CA ILE A 383 -5.85 -14.70 -17.49
C ILE A 383 -4.39 -14.92 -17.14
N ARG A 384 -3.98 -16.17 -17.03
CA ARG A 384 -2.57 -16.56 -16.91
C ARG A 384 -1.89 -16.39 -18.27
N LEU A 385 -1.02 -15.40 -18.41
CA LEU A 385 -0.25 -15.18 -19.65
C LEU A 385 0.71 -16.33 -19.93
N ARG A 386 1.20 -16.99 -18.90
CA ARG A 386 2.10 -18.14 -18.96
C ARG A 386 1.40 -19.50 -18.89
N ALA A 387 0.08 -19.56 -18.97
CA ALA A 387 -0.71 -20.79 -18.84
C ALA A 387 -0.34 -21.89 -19.85
N ASN A 388 0.25 -21.50 -21.00
CA ASN A 388 0.68 -22.41 -22.06
C ASN A 388 2.20 -22.59 -22.09
N ASN A 389 2.93 -22.19 -21.05
CA ASN A 389 4.35 -22.47 -20.94
C ASN A 389 4.52 -23.96 -20.75
N GLY A 390 5.00 -24.64 -21.73
CA GLY A 390 5.16 -26.09 -21.72
C GLY A 390 6.38 -26.53 -20.91
N ASP A 391 6.89 -27.70 -21.29
CA ASP A 391 8.13 -28.25 -20.74
C ASP A 391 9.30 -27.27 -20.90
N ILE A 392 9.99 -26.99 -19.81
CA ILE A 392 11.19 -26.13 -19.78
C ILE A 392 12.50 -26.92 -19.98
N ALA A 393 12.46 -28.21 -20.30
CA ALA A 393 13.63 -29.07 -20.35
C ALA A 393 14.72 -28.52 -21.29
N ASP A 394 14.35 -28.09 -22.50
CA ASP A 394 15.29 -27.50 -23.44
C ASP A 394 15.87 -26.18 -22.95
N LEU A 395 15.04 -25.34 -22.32
CA LEU A 395 15.45 -24.05 -21.76
C LEU A 395 16.38 -24.23 -20.55
N LYS A 396 16.06 -25.20 -19.67
CA LYS A 396 16.91 -25.61 -18.55
C LYS A 396 18.27 -26.10 -19.05
N LYS A 397 18.26 -26.97 -20.07
CA LYS A 397 19.48 -27.47 -20.69
C LYS A 397 20.33 -26.32 -21.28
N GLN A 398 19.71 -25.43 -22.02
CA GLN A 398 20.39 -24.24 -22.57
C GLN A 398 21.04 -23.41 -21.47
N ALA A 399 20.29 -23.09 -20.40
CA ALA A 399 20.82 -22.33 -19.27
C ALA A 399 22.00 -23.03 -18.61
N MET A 400 21.91 -24.35 -18.40
CA MET A 400 22.98 -25.12 -17.81
C MET A 400 24.25 -25.16 -18.70
N ASP A 401 24.08 -25.34 -20.01
CA ASP A 401 25.21 -25.38 -20.97
C ASP A 401 25.91 -23.99 -21.04
N GLU A 402 25.15 -22.90 -21.17
CA GLU A 402 25.68 -21.54 -21.24
C GLU A 402 26.40 -21.14 -19.94
N LEU A 403 25.80 -21.43 -18.79
CA LEU A 403 26.31 -21.04 -17.48
C LEU A 403 27.52 -21.90 -17.04
N SER A 404 27.51 -23.19 -17.33
CA SER A 404 28.66 -24.05 -17.07
C SER A 404 29.89 -23.61 -17.87
N ALA A 405 29.71 -23.13 -19.10
CA ALA A 405 30.78 -22.59 -19.94
C ALA A 405 31.52 -21.38 -19.34
N ILE A 406 30.84 -20.63 -18.45
CA ILE A 406 31.41 -19.48 -17.73
C ILE A 406 31.72 -19.75 -16.26
N GLY A 407 31.70 -21.04 -15.86
CA GLY A 407 32.14 -21.52 -14.55
C GLY A 407 31.08 -21.47 -13.45
N VAL A 408 29.79 -21.38 -13.78
CA VAL A 408 28.70 -21.52 -12.81
C VAL A 408 28.57 -23.01 -12.43
N THR A 409 28.43 -23.27 -11.14
CA THR A 409 28.19 -24.62 -10.60
C THR A 409 26.71 -24.81 -10.29
N PHE A 410 26.21 -26.03 -10.50
CA PHE A 410 24.83 -26.42 -10.24
C PHE A 410 24.75 -27.45 -9.08
N PRO A 411 23.62 -27.44 -8.30
CA PRO A 411 22.52 -26.50 -8.38
C PRO A 411 22.92 -25.08 -8.00
N VAL A 412 22.22 -24.08 -8.58
CA VAL A 412 22.36 -22.70 -8.15
C VAL A 412 21.49 -22.48 -6.90
N HIS A 413 22.05 -21.85 -5.88
CA HIS A 413 21.38 -21.59 -4.61
C HIS A 413 20.72 -20.22 -4.59
N ALA A 414 19.39 -20.20 -4.52
CA ALA A 414 18.58 -19.00 -4.32
C ALA A 414 18.25 -18.83 -2.84
N ALA A 415 18.56 -17.67 -2.25
CA ALA A 415 18.23 -17.39 -0.85
C ALA A 415 16.85 -16.69 -0.74
N TYR A 416 16.03 -17.19 0.18
CA TYR A 416 14.73 -16.61 0.53
C TYR A 416 14.69 -16.27 2.01
N TYR A 417 14.65 -14.99 2.35
CA TYR A 417 14.73 -14.52 3.72
C TYR A 417 13.35 -14.42 4.37
N ILE A 418 13.22 -14.91 5.59
CA ILE A 418 12.03 -14.84 6.41
C ILE A 418 12.36 -14.33 7.81
N ILE A 419 11.35 -13.86 8.54
CA ILE A 419 11.49 -13.51 9.96
C ILE A 419 11.45 -14.81 10.77
N ALA A 420 12.58 -15.16 11.41
CA ALA A 420 12.77 -16.44 12.10
C ALA A 420 11.74 -16.72 13.22
N ALA A 421 11.22 -15.68 13.87
CA ALA A 421 10.21 -15.81 14.92
C ALA A 421 8.79 -16.11 14.42
N ASN A 422 8.57 -16.11 13.08
CA ASN A 422 7.27 -16.33 12.48
C ASN A 422 7.13 -17.76 11.94
N SER A 423 6.50 -18.64 12.72
CA SER A 423 6.29 -20.04 12.33
C SER A 423 5.47 -20.20 11.04
N THR A 424 4.46 -19.36 10.83
CA THR A 424 3.65 -19.36 9.59
C THR A 424 4.50 -18.99 8.38
N ALA A 425 5.44 -18.05 8.52
CA ALA A 425 6.36 -17.69 7.45
C ALA A 425 7.29 -18.86 7.09
N LEU A 426 7.78 -19.59 8.09
CA LEU A 426 8.61 -20.79 7.88
C LEU A 426 7.83 -21.90 7.17
N ASP A 427 6.61 -22.18 7.59
CA ASP A 427 5.74 -23.17 6.94
C ASP A 427 5.47 -22.80 5.47
N ASN A 428 5.14 -21.54 5.21
CA ASN A 428 4.92 -21.05 3.84
C ASN A 428 6.20 -21.13 3.00
N ALA A 429 7.35 -20.77 3.55
CA ALA A 429 8.64 -20.87 2.86
C ALA A 429 9.01 -22.32 2.54
N THR A 430 8.68 -23.27 3.43
CA THR A 430 8.89 -24.70 3.21
C THR A 430 8.07 -25.21 2.01
N VAL A 431 6.80 -24.78 1.90
CA VAL A 431 5.96 -25.09 0.73
C VAL A 431 6.54 -24.45 -0.53
N LEU A 432 7.03 -23.21 -0.45
CA LEU A 432 7.68 -22.52 -1.58
C LEU A 432 8.93 -23.30 -2.05
N LYS A 433 9.77 -23.75 -1.11
CA LYS A 433 10.92 -24.59 -1.41
C LYS A 433 10.54 -25.88 -2.15
N GLN A 434 9.44 -26.52 -1.72
CA GLN A 434 8.93 -27.71 -2.42
C GLN A 434 8.46 -27.36 -3.84
N CYS A 435 7.81 -26.20 -4.06
CA CYS A 435 7.44 -25.74 -5.40
C CYS A 435 8.67 -25.57 -6.31
N PHE A 436 9.80 -25.10 -5.78
CA PHE A 436 11.07 -25.03 -6.53
C PHE A 436 11.59 -26.40 -6.92
N THR A 437 11.64 -27.34 -5.97
CA THR A 437 12.08 -28.73 -6.23
C THR A 437 11.19 -29.41 -7.27
N ASP A 438 9.85 -29.27 -7.13
CA ASP A 438 8.88 -29.88 -8.06
C ASP A 438 9.00 -29.29 -9.48
N SER A 439 9.28 -27.97 -9.57
CA SER A 439 9.36 -27.27 -10.85
C SER A 439 10.70 -27.49 -11.57
N PHE A 440 11.79 -27.54 -10.84
CA PHE A 440 13.15 -27.46 -11.41
C PHE A 440 14.00 -28.70 -11.20
N GLY A 441 13.65 -29.55 -10.23
CA GLY A 441 14.50 -30.62 -9.74
C GLY A 441 15.64 -30.11 -8.86
N ASP A 442 16.26 -31.01 -8.13
CA ASP A 442 17.35 -30.69 -7.18
C ASP A 442 18.69 -30.38 -7.86
N ASP A 443 18.79 -30.57 -9.17
CA ASP A 443 20.00 -30.41 -9.97
C ASP A 443 20.15 -29.03 -10.62
N PHE A 444 19.18 -28.17 -10.53
CA PHE A 444 19.17 -26.87 -11.23
C PHE A 444 19.14 -25.68 -10.26
N ILE A 445 18.05 -25.51 -9.52
CA ILE A 445 17.87 -24.42 -8.57
C ILE A 445 17.39 -25.00 -7.23
N VAL A 446 18.07 -24.64 -6.15
CA VAL A 446 17.66 -24.96 -4.77
C VAL A 446 17.33 -23.69 -4.03
N LEU A 447 16.17 -23.67 -3.36
CA LEU A 447 15.76 -22.55 -2.50
C LEU A 447 16.26 -22.80 -1.07
N ASP A 448 17.11 -21.91 -0.57
CA ASP A 448 17.56 -21.86 0.82
C ASP A 448 16.71 -20.84 1.59
N ILE A 449 16.25 -21.25 2.79
CA ILE A 449 15.38 -20.44 3.65
C ILE A 449 16.20 -19.97 4.84
#